data_ad11ddf33dea95de73300d5de1efea0d
#
_entry.id   ad11ddf33dea95de73300d5de1efea0d
#
_cell.length_a   1.000
_cell.length_b   1.000
_cell.length_c   1.000
_cell.angle_alpha   90.00
_cell.angle_beta   90.00
_cell.angle_gamma   90.00
#
_symmetry.space_group_name_H-M   'P 1'
#
loop_
_entity.id
_entity.type
_entity.pdbx_description
1 polymer ?
#
loop_
_entity_poly.entity_id
_entity_poly.type
_entity_poly.pdbx_seq_one_letter_code
_entity_poly.pdbx_strand_id
1 'polypeptide(L)'
;MLRRIRLLVPLAVLLATLLPGLCLAATGSTAASPLNAGDEAWILASSALVLIMTPGLALFYGGMVRSKNVITTILQVFAVIAVVSIQWVLFGYSLAFGPDWHHIVGTLAWIGLAHVGAAPDAAYAPTIPNELYSIFQMMFAIITPALIVGGLAERMKFKAFLLFTVLWATIVYDPLAHWVWGSGGWLHNLGVLDFAGGTVVHISSGVAGLVCAIMLGKRKGLGRDEHIRAHNVPMVLLGTALLWFGWFGFNAGSAVNAGPLATSAFMVTNTATAAAAMAWMFVEWLRTGKPTLMGACAGAVCGLVAITPASGFVGPMGAIAIGVGGGVFCYFAASILKNRFGYDDALDAFGGHGIGGTWGALATGIFAQVAINSGGANGLLYGNPRQLLLQVIGVAAAWAFSAAGTFVIYKFVDWVVGCRVTQEEEEQGLDAALHGEFAYPEQVTLDQKVRSLFGHVAEPASPRRTGAQA
;
A
#
# COMPACT_ATOMS: atom_id res chain seq x y z
N MET A 1 20.05 28.13 1.93
CA MET A 1 19.57 27.03 1.08
C MET A 1 18.03 26.96 1.02
N LEU A 2 17.33 27.05 2.13
CA LEU A 2 15.84 27.03 2.20
C LEU A 2 15.11 28.16 1.42
N ARG A 3 15.72 29.33 1.24
CA ARG A 3 15.13 30.46 0.50
C ARG A 3 15.06 30.22 -1.02
N ARG A 4 15.97 29.40 -1.58
CA ARG A 4 15.97 29.06 -3.03
C ARG A 4 14.97 27.94 -3.37
N ILE A 5 14.66 27.05 -2.43
CA ILE A 5 13.65 25.98 -2.61
C ILE A 5 12.24 26.57 -2.63
N ARG A 6 11.95 27.66 -1.87
CA ARG A 6 10.65 28.32 -1.85
C ARG A 6 10.23 28.96 -3.19
N LEU A 7 11.18 29.23 -4.08
CA LEU A 7 10.94 29.80 -5.41
C LEU A 7 10.86 28.76 -6.52
N LEU A 8 11.41 27.55 -6.32
CA LEU A 8 11.44 26.50 -7.35
C LEU A 8 10.13 25.71 -7.41
N VAL A 9 9.42 25.55 -6.30
CA VAL A 9 8.16 24.81 -6.27
C VAL A 9 7.04 25.53 -7.04
N PRO A 10 6.78 26.84 -6.83
CA PRO A 10 5.77 27.55 -7.62
C PRO A 10 6.18 27.71 -9.10
N LEU A 11 7.47 27.78 -9.41
CA LEU A 11 7.94 27.87 -10.81
C LEU A 11 7.76 26.54 -11.56
N ALA A 12 7.97 25.41 -10.89
CA ALA A 12 7.73 24.08 -11.47
C ALA A 12 6.23 23.82 -11.71
N VAL A 13 5.36 24.27 -10.78
CA VAL A 13 3.90 24.19 -10.93
C VAL A 13 3.43 25.14 -12.05
N LEU A 14 3.98 26.35 -12.16
CA LEU A 14 3.64 27.29 -13.21
C LEU A 14 4.09 26.82 -14.58
N LEU A 15 5.26 26.16 -14.70
CA LEU A 15 5.75 25.57 -15.95
C LEU A 15 4.91 24.36 -16.38
N ALA A 16 4.41 23.57 -15.45
CA ALA A 16 3.53 22.45 -15.75
C ALA A 16 2.12 22.91 -16.24
N THR A 17 1.65 24.07 -15.80
CA THR A 17 0.35 24.65 -16.24
C THR A 17 0.42 25.40 -17.57
N LEU A 18 1.63 25.70 -18.07
CA LEU A 18 1.84 26.46 -19.30
C LEU A 18 2.12 25.55 -20.52
N LEU A 19 2.11 24.22 -20.38
CA LEU A 19 2.13 23.30 -21.50
C LEU A 19 0.71 23.22 -22.09
N PRO A 20 0.40 23.85 -23.24
CA PRO A 20 -0.89 23.65 -23.88
C PRO A 20 -0.98 22.18 -24.30
N GLY A 21 -2.00 21.49 -23.77
CA GLY A 21 -2.36 20.18 -24.30
C GLY A 21 -2.71 20.30 -25.78
N LEU A 22 -1.79 19.90 -26.66
CA LEU A 22 -2.10 19.64 -28.05
C LEU A 22 -3.00 18.40 -28.09
N CYS A 23 -4.30 18.66 -27.94
CA CYS A 23 -5.33 17.68 -28.25
C CYS A 23 -5.39 17.59 -29.79
N LEU A 24 -4.51 16.79 -30.38
CA LEU A 24 -4.66 16.38 -31.77
C LEU A 24 -5.77 15.34 -31.79
N ALA A 25 -6.98 15.79 -32.20
CA ALA A 25 -8.06 14.88 -32.54
C ALA A 25 -7.56 13.93 -33.62
N ALA A 26 -7.33 12.67 -33.26
CA ALA A 26 -7.06 11.62 -34.20
C ALA A 26 -8.33 11.38 -35.00
N THR A 27 -8.39 11.82 -36.25
CA THR A 27 -9.36 11.36 -37.24
C THR A 27 -8.99 9.93 -37.63
N GLY A 28 -9.48 8.97 -36.84
CA GLY A 28 -9.21 7.57 -37.04
C GLY A 28 -10.51 6.82 -37.44
N SER A 29 -10.40 6.02 -38.40
CA SER A 29 -11.26 5.02 -39.01
C SER A 29 -12.41 4.50 -38.12
N THR A 30 -13.59 4.46 -38.69
CA THR A 30 -14.86 3.95 -38.10
C THR A 30 -14.92 2.42 -38.06
N ALA A 31 -13.96 1.74 -37.47
CA ALA A 31 -14.18 0.42 -36.94
C ALA A 31 -14.88 0.61 -35.57
N ALA A 32 -16.06 -0.01 -35.37
CA ALA A 32 -16.77 0.08 -34.12
C ALA A 32 -15.81 -0.26 -32.96
N SER A 33 -15.62 0.68 -32.04
CA SER A 33 -14.80 0.45 -30.85
C SER A 33 -15.40 -0.73 -30.09
N PRO A 34 -14.60 -1.71 -29.64
CA PRO A 34 -15.10 -2.86 -28.87
C PRO A 34 -15.45 -2.49 -27.43
N LEU A 35 -15.76 -1.22 -27.14
CA LEU A 35 -16.17 -0.78 -25.80
C LEU A 35 -17.40 -1.53 -25.33
N ASN A 36 -17.34 -2.02 -24.09
CA ASN A 36 -18.42 -2.75 -23.44
C ASN A 36 -18.90 -1.98 -22.20
N ALA A 37 -20.13 -1.48 -22.24
CA ALA A 37 -20.70 -0.68 -21.16
C ALA A 37 -20.80 -1.43 -19.82
N GLY A 38 -20.93 -2.77 -19.83
CA GLY A 38 -20.90 -3.59 -18.62
C GLY A 38 -19.51 -3.62 -17.98
N ASP A 39 -18.47 -3.78 -18.81
CA ASP A 39 -17.08 -3.76 -18.37
C ASP A 39 -16.69 -2.36 -17.84
N GLU A 40 -17.09 -1.29 -18.57
CA GLU A 40 -16.87 0.09 -18.11
C GLU A 40 -17.55 0.35 -16.76
N ALA A 41 -18.83 -0.01 -16.60
CA ALA A 41 -19.55 0.17 -15.34
C ALA A 41 -18.89 -0.61 -14.20
N TRP A 42 -18.43 -1.85 -14.47
CA TRP A 42 -17.74 -2.64 -13.47
C TRP A 42 -16.40 -2.04 -13.06
N ILE A 43 -15.60 -1.56 -13.99
CA ILE A 43 -14.28 -0.99 -13.68
C ILE A 43 -14.38 0.40 -13.04
N LEU A 44 -15.38 1.22 -13.41
CA LEU A 44 -15.71 2.45 -12.67
C LEU A 44 -16.07 2.15 -11.22
N ALA A 45 -16.96 1.19 -10.98
CA ALA A 45 -17.33 0.75 -9.64
C ALA A 45 -16.13 0.16 -8.89
N SER A 46 -15.34 -0.69 -9.53
CA SER A 46 -14.13 -1.28 -8.95
C SER A 46 -13.08 -0.23 -8.56
N SER A 47 -12.89 0.80 -9.39
CA SER A 47 -12.00 1.91 -9.06
C SER A 47 -12.43 2.65 -7.79
N ALA A 48 -13.73 2.92 -7.64
CA ALA A 48 -14.29 3.52 -6.43
C ALA A 48 -14.16 2.58 -5.22
N LEU A 49 -14.38 1.28 -5.39
CA LEU A 49 -14.20 0.27 -4.36
C LEU A 49 -12.74 0.17 -3.89
N VAL A 50 -11.77 0.26 -4.80
CA VAL A 50 -10.34 0.26 -4.40
C VAL A 50 -9.97 1.59 -3.74
N LEU A 51 -10.49 2.72 -4.20
CA LEU A 51 -10.22 4.01 -3.56
C LEU A 51 -10.65 4.01 -2.08
N ILE A 52 -11.83 3.44 -1.74
CA ILE A 52 -12.31 3.41 -0.35
C ILE A 52 -11.43 2.55 0.57
N MET A 53 -10.61 1.66 0.00
CA MET A 53 -9.67 0.87 0.81
C MET A 53 -8.61 1.77 1.46
N THR A 54 -8.21 2.87 0.84
CA THR A 54 -7.20 3.77 1.43
C THR A 54 -7.74 4.46 2.70
N PRO A 55 -8.90 5.13 2.73
CA PRO A 55 -9.48 5.57 4.01
C PRO A 55 -9.84 4.41 4.94
N GLY A 56 -10.21 3.22 4.42
CA GLY A 56 -10.38 2.01 5.23
C GLY A 56 -9.09 1.63 5.95
N LEU A 57 -7.95 1.66 5.26
CA LEU A 57 -6.62 1.44 5.83
C LEU A 57 -6.26 2.52 6.86
N ALA A 58 -6.63 3.77 6.61
CA ALA A 58 -6.43 4.86 7.56
C ALA A 58 -7.15 4.60 8.89
N LEU A 59 -8.39 4.09 8.85
CA LEU A 59 -9.13 3.69 10.05
C LEU A 59 -8.55 2.44 10.70
N PHE A 60 -8.18 1.43 9.90
CA PHE A 60 -7.53 0.21 10.40
C PHE A 60 -6.25 0.54 11.18
N TYR A 61 -5.34 1.29 10.56
CA TYR A 61 -4.09 1.71 11.18
C TYR A 61 -4.29 2.72 12.29
N GLY A 62 -5.18 3.71 12.07
CA GLY A 62 -5.53 4.71 13.06
C GLY A 62 -6.06 4.11 14.37
N GLY A 63 -6.88 3.06 14.29
CA GLY A 63 -7.36 2.33 15.47
C GLY A 63 -6.29 1.53 16.20
N MET A 64 -5.22 1.11 15.52
CA MET A 64 -4.14 0.28 16.08
C MET A 64 -3.06 1.09 16.80
N VAL A 65 -2.80 2.35 16.41
CA VAL A 65 -1.79 3.20 17.03
C VAL A 65 -2.24 3.71 18.40
N ARG A 66 -1.31 4.32 19.15
CA ARG A 66 -1.65 5.04 20.39
C ARG A 66 -2.52 6.27 20.08
N SER A 67 -3.45 6.60 20.99
CA SER A 67 -4.42 7.70 20.81
C SER A 67 -3.81 9.07 20.49
N LYS A 68 -2.56 9.31 20.87
CA LYS A 68 -1.82 10.54 20.60
C LYS A 68 -1.16 10.62 19.20
N ASN A 69 -1.35 9.60 18.35
CA ASN A 69 -0.76 9.48 17.02
C ASN A 69 -1.80 9.12 15.93
N VAL A 70 -3.08 9.25 16.24
CA VAL A 70 -4.20 8.84 15.37
C VAL A 70 -4.29 9.74 14.15
N ILE A 71 -4.31 11.08 14.37
CA ILE A 71 -4.43 12.08 13.31
C ILE A 71 -3.25 11.97 12.35
N THR A 72 -2.03 11.90 12.88
CA THR A 72 -0.82 11.76 12.05
C THR A 72 -0.88 10.51 11.18
N THR A 73 -1.28 9.36 11.75
CA THR A 73 -1.37 8.09 11.02
C THR A 73 -2.42 8.15 9.92
N ILE A 74 -3.61 8.66 10.24
CA ILE A 74 -4.71 8.84 9.27
C ILE A 74 -4.28 9.81 8.17
N LEU A 75 -3.67 10.95 8.53
CA LEU A 75 -3.21 11.96 7.58
C LEU A 75 -2.11 11.43 6.67
N GLN A 76 -1.17 10.62 7.18
CA GLN A 76 -0.16 9.97 6.35
C GLN A 76 -0.81 9.10 5.28
N VAL A 77 -1.73 8.22 5.66
CA VAL A 77 -2.44 7.34 4.70
C VAL A 77 -3.28 8.17 3.71
N PHE A 78 -4.01 9.18 4.19
CA PHE A 78 -4.86 10.02 3.34
C PHE A 78 -4.05 10.88 2.35
N ALA A 79 -2.91 11.43 2.79
CA ALA A 79 -2.05 12.26 1.94
C ALA A 79 -1.49 11.50 0.73
N VAL A 80 -1.32 10.17 0.85
CA VAL A 80 -0.89 9.33 -0.27
C VAL A 80 -1.86 9.42 -1.44
N ILE A 81 -3.18 9.52 -1.18
CA ILE A 81 -4.19 9.67 -2.25
C ILE A 81 -3.84 10.88 -3.14
N ALA A 82 -3.65 12.04 -2.52
CA ALA A 82 -3.37 13.26 -3.28
C ALA A 82 -2.00 13.22 -3.98
N VAL A 83 -0.96 12.80 -3.25
CA VAL A 83 0.42 12.80 -3.74
C VAL A 83 0.59 11.85 -4.91
N VAL A 84 0.11 10.60 -4.77
CA VAL A 84 0.30 9.58 -5.81
C VAL A 84 -0.63 9.81 -6.99
N SER A 85 -1.86 10.32 -6.79
CA SER A 85 -2.73 10.68 -7.92
C SER A 85 -2.08 11.70 -8.85
N ILE A 86 -1.41 12.71 -8.29
CA ILE A 86 -0.70 13.72 -9.09
C ILE A 86 0.52 13.08 -9.76
N GLN A 87 1.32 12.32 -9.02
CA GLN A 87 2.50 11.62 -9.53
C GLN A 87 2.12 10.68 -10.69
N TRP A 88 1.03 9.94 -10.54
CA TRP A 88 0.52 9.00 -11.55
C TRP A 88 0.16 9.67 -12.86
N VAL A 89 -0.61 10.78 -12.79
CA VAL A 89 -0.98 11.57 -13.96
C VAL A 89 0.24 12.18 -14.63
N LEU A 90 1.18 12.72 -13.84
CA LEU A 90 2.36 13.37 -14.40
C LEU A 90 3.27 12.38 -15.14
N PHE A 91 3.59 11.24 -14.54
CA PHE A 91 4.56 10.29 -15.12
C PHE A 91 4.41 8.84 -14.65
N GLY A 92 3.73 8.55 -13.53
CA GLY A 92 3.66 7.20 -12.98
C GLY A 92 3.00 6.20 -13.92
N TYR A 93 1.85 6.56 -14.52
CA TYR A 93 1.20 5.68 -15.50
C TYR A 93 2.11 5.37 -16.70
N SER A 94 2.85 6.37 -17.17
CA SER A 94 3.79 6.20 -18.27
C SER A 94 4.94 5.25 -17.92
N LEU A 95 5.49 5.36 -16.70
CA LEU A 95 6.55 4.48 -16.23
C LEU A 95 6.08 3.04 -16.01
N ALA A 96 4.84 2.86 -15.54
CA ALA A 96 4.28 1.53 -15.25
C ALA A 96 3.74 0.83 -16.51
N PHE A 97 3.04 1.55 -17.40
CA PHE A 97 2.26 0.96 -18.49
C PHE A 97 2.56 1.54 -19.87
N GLY A 98 3.42 2.55 -19.96
CA GLY A 98 3.87 3.11 -21.24
C GLY A 98 4.67 2.11 -22.07
N PRO A 99 5.01 2.46 -23.32
CA PRO A 99 5.82 1.61 -24.18
C PRO A 99 7.11 1.15 -23.50
N ASP A 100 7.38 -0.14 -23.59
CA ASP A 100 8.50 -0.80 -22.87
C ASP A 100 9.88 -0.20 -23.20
N TRP A 101 10.71 -0.05 -22.18
CA TRP A 101 12.11 0.28 -22.28
C TRP A 101 12.96 -0.78 -21.57
N HIS A 102 13.57 -1.63 -22.39
CA HIS A 102 14.50 -2.68 -21.95
C HIS A 102 13.92 -3.68 -20.92
N HIS A 103 12.62 -3.90 -20.92
CA HIS A 103 11.89 -4.79 -20.00
C HIS A 103 11.92 -4.35 -18.53
N ILE A 104 12.35 -3.10 -18.26
CA ILE A 104 12.57 -2.59 -16.88
C ILE A 104 11.53 -1.55 -16.49
N VAL A 105 11.13 -0.67 -17.42
CA VAL A 105 10.21 0.44 -17.12
C VAL A 105 9.57 0.94 -18.42
N GLY A 106 8.39 1.54 -18.34
CA GLY A 106 7.80 2.24 -19.49
C GLY A 106 8.54 3.53 -19.82
N THR A 107 8.51 3.93 -21.07
CA THR A 107 9.03 5.25 -21.51
C THR A 107 8.12 6.37 -21.03
N LEU A 108 8.59 7.63 -21.17
CA LEU A 108 7.78 8.82 -20.86
C LEU A 108 6.85 9.26 -22.01
N ALA A 109 6.50 8.34 -22.94
CA ALA A 109 5.64 8.65 -24.08
C ALA A 109 4.21 9.06 -23.67
N TRP A 110 3.75 8.63 -22.48
CA TRP A 110 2.42 8.97 -21.94
C TRP A 110 2.46 9.96 -20.78
N ILE A 111 3.52 10.76 -20.69
CA ILE A 111 3.64 11.81 -19.66
C ILE A 111 2.42 12.74 -19.70
N GLY A 112 1.86 13.08 -18.53
CA GLY A 112 0.64 13.88 -18.45
C GLY A 112 -0.59 13.18 -19.04
N LEU A 113 -0.59 11.84 -19.12
CA LEU A 113 -1.58 11.00 -19.80
C LEU A 113 -1.72 11.33 -21.31
N ALA A 114 -0.68 11.86 -21.94
CA ALA A 114 -0.64 12.04 -23.39
C ALA A 114 -0.92 10.70 -24.10
N HIS A 115 -1.80 10.71 -25.09
CA HIS A 115 -2.26 9.53 -25.84
C HIS A 115 -3.07 8.49 -25.00
N VAL A 116 -3.43 8.81 -23.78
CA VAL A 116 -4.32 8.00 -22.93
C VAL A 116 -5.70 8.65 -22.92
N GLY A 117 -6.69 8.01 -23.55
CA GLY A 117 -8.02 8.59 -23.73
C GLY A 117 -9.11 7.51 -23.87
N ALA A 118 -10.18 7.86 -24.60
CA ALA A 118 -11.35 7.01 -24.76
C ALA A 118 -11.11 5.75 -25.61
N ALA A 119 -10.04 5.70 -26.41
CA ALA A 119 -9.71 4.48 -27.16
C ALA A 119 -9.18 3.40 -26.19
N PRO A 120 -9.61 2.14 -26.33
CA PRO A 120 -9.08 1.04 -25.55
C PRO A 120 -7.64 0.73 -25.96
N ASP A 121 -6.85 0.22 -25.01
CA ASP A 121 -5.54 -0.37 -25.28
C ASP A 121 -5.66 -1.89 -25.33
N ALA A 122 -5.38 -2.48 -26.49
CA ALA A 122 -5.55 -3.91 -26.72
C ALA A 122 -4.61 -4.78 -25.85
N ALA A 123 -3.49 -4.25 -25.40
CA ALA A 123 -2.55 -5.00 -24.54
C ALA A 123 -3.02 -5.09 -23.10
N TYR A 124 -3.78 -4.10 -22.62
CA TYR A 124 -4.18 -4.01 -21.21
C TYR A 124 -5.67 -4.22 -21.01
N ALA A 125 -6.50 -3.56 -21.81
CA ALA A 125 -7.94 -3.48 -21.57
C ALA A 125 -8.70 -3.26 -22.89
N PRO A 126 -8.97 -4.32 -23.69
CA PRO A 126 -9.51 -4.18 -25.04
C PRO A 126 -10.98 -3.72 -25.09
N THR A 127 -11.70 -3.74 -23.96
CA THR A 127 -13.16 -3.49 -23.91
C THR A 127 -13.54 -2.22 -23.12
N ILE A 128 -12.57 -1.50 -22.56
CA ILE A 128 -12.78 -0.26 -21.82
C ILE A 128 -11.82 0.83 -22.28
N PRO A 129 -12.13 2.13 -22.07
CA PRO A 129 -11.19 3.22 -22.33
C PRO A 129 -9.84 3.04 -21.62
N ASN A 130 -8.73 3.36 -22.27
CA ASN A 130 -7.41 3.34 -21.63
C ASN A 130 -7.32 4.31 -20.44
N GLU A 131 -8.05 5.43 -20.51
CA GLU A 131 -8.18 6.36 -19.38
C GLU A 131 -8.83 5.68 -18.15
N LEU A 132 -9.86 4.84 -18.35
CA LEU A 132 -10.48 4.09 -17.28
C LEU A 132 -9.55 3.01 -16.72
N TYR A 133 -8.78 2.33 -17.58
CA TYR A 133 -7.73 1.42 -17.11
C TYR A 133 -6.67 2.17 -16.29
N SER A 134 -6.25 3.35 -16.75
CA SER A 134 -5.28 4.18 -16.01
C SER A 134 -5.78 4.56 -14.61
N ILE A 135 -7.04 4.99 -14.46
CA ILE A 135 -7.58 5.35 -13.13
C ILE A 135 -7.76 4.13 -12.23
N PHE A 136 -8.12 2.97 -12.78
CA PHE A 136 -8.18 1.74 -12.02
C PHE A 136 -6.79 1.36 -11.45
N GLN A 137 -5.76 1.39 -12.29
CA GLN A 137 -4.38 1.12 -11.88
C GLN A 137 -3.81 2.19 -10.93
N MET A 138 -4.25 3.45 -11.04
CA MET A 138 -3.93 4.51 -10.08
C MET A 138 -4.31 4.13 -8.65
N MET A 139 -5.44 3.45 -8.46
CA MET A 139 -5.90 3.04 -7.12
C MET A 139 -4.91 2.07 -6.45
N PHE A 140 -4.26 1.21 -7.22
CA PHE A 140 -3.20 0.31 -6.75
C PHE A 140 -1.92 1.07 -6.42
N ALA A 141 -1.54 2.03 -7.27
CA ALA A 141 -0.40 2.91 -7.03
C ALA A 141 -0.58 3.73 -5.74
N ILE A 142 -1.82 4.16 -5.42
CA ILE A 142 -2.15 4.90 -4.20
C ILE A 142 -2.01 4.01 -2.97
N ILE A 143 -2.68 2.86 -2.94
CA ILE A 143 -2.74 2.07 -1.71
C ILE A 143 -1.38 1.46 -1.33
N THR A 144 -0.53 1.17 -2.30
CA THR A 144 0.72 0.46 -2.06
C THR A 144 1.67 1.20 -1.11
N PRO A 145 2.06 2.47 -1.33
CA PRO A 145 2.88 3.21 -0.37
C PRO A 145 2.12 3.53 0.92
N ALA A 146 0.78 3.58 0.91
CA ALA A 146 -0.01 3.75 2.13
C ALA A 146 0.16 2.57 3.10
N LEU A 147 0.36 1.34 2.61
CA LEU A 147 0.63 0.16 3.43
C LEU A 147 1.96 0.28 4.20
N ILE A 148 2.96 0.98 3.65
CA ILE A 148 4.27 1.18 4.29
C ILE A 148 4.15 1.95 5.61
N VAL A 149 3.09 2.77 5.77
CA VAL A 149 2.81 3.50 7.02
C VAL A 149 2.83 2.58 8.23
N GLY A 150 2.38 1.32 8.08
CA GLY A 150 2.40 0.33 9.16
C GLY A 150 3.79 0.10 9.77
N GLY A 151 4.85 0.13 8.96
CA GLY A 151 6.23 -0.06 9.42
C GLY A 151 6.88 1.20 10.00
N LEU A 152 6.35 2.39 9.74
CA LEU A 152 6.95 3.68 10.14
C LEU A 152 6.10 4.48 11.14
N ALA A 153 4.91 4.02 11.46
CA ALA A 153 3.95 4.71 12.31
C ALA A 153 4.56 5.17 13.65
N GLU A 154 4.06 6.30 14.15
CA GLU A 154 4.39 6.93 15.43
C GLU A 154 5.82 7.51 15.56
N ARG A 155 6.67 7.50 14.49
CA ARG A 155 8.05 7.97 14.63
C ARG A 155 8.69 8.60 13.38
N MET A 156 7.97 8.70 12.25
CA MET A 156 8.48 9.36 11.05
C MET A 156 7.92 10.77 10.90
N LYS A 157 8.79 11.73 10.55
CA LYS A 157 8.38 13.10 10.24
C LYS A 157 7.48 13.14 9.00
N PHE A 158 6.40 13.91 9.06
CA PHE A 158 5.42 13.99 7.96
C PHE A 158 6.05 14.47 6.64
N LYS A 159 6.92 15.48 6.67
CA LYS A 159 7.64 15.95 5.46
C LYS A 159 8.56 14.90 4.84
N ALA A 160 9.21 14.07 5.69
CA ALA A 160 10.04 12.98 5.22
C ALA A 160 9.19 11.87 4.59
N PHE A 161 8.02 11.58 5.17
CA PHE A 161 7.05 10.65 4.63
C PHE A 161 6.57 11.06 3.23
N LEU A 162 6.20 12.34 3.03
CA LEU A 162 5.75 12.83 1.72
C LEU A 162 6.84 12.68 0.64
N LEU A 163 8.07 13.09 0.95
CA LEU A 163 9.20 12.94 0.02
C LEU A 163 9.49 11.47 -0.28
N PHE A 164 9.49 10.63 0.77
CA PHE A 164 9.66 9.18 0.63
C PHE A 164 8.59 8.58 -0.28
N THR A 165 7.32 8.95 -0.09
CA THR A 165 6.18 8.43 -0.87
C THR A 165 6.33 8.72 -2.36
N VAL A 166 6.66 9.97 -2.75
CA VAL A 166 6.87 10.32 -4.17
C VAL A 166 8.00 9.50 -4.77
N LEU A 167 9.14 9.45 -4.10
CA LEU A 167 10.31 8.73 -4.60
C LEU A 167 10.07 7.22 -4.67
N TRP A 168 9.42 6.66 -3.65
CA TRP A 168 9.16 5.22 -3.59
C TRP A 168 8.14 4.78 -4.63
N ALA A 169 7.05 5.54 -4.83
CA ALA A 169 6.09 5.25 -5.89
C ALA A 169 6.78 5.26 -7.25
N THR A 170 7.61 6.27 -7.54
CA THR A 170 8.28 6.43 -8.83
C THR A 170 9.40 5.41 -9.08
N ILE A 171 10.22 5.12 -8.06
CA ILE A 171 11.46 4.34 -8.24
C ILE A 171 11.25 2.86 -7.96
N VAL A 172 10.27 2.51 -7.10
CA VAL A 172 10.02 1.11 -6.73
C VAL A 172 8.70 0.62 -7.31
N TYR A 173 7.59 1.32 -7.04
CA TYR A 173 6.28 0.84 -7.45
C TYR A 173 6.12 0.82 -8.98
N ASP A 174 6.34 1.94 -9.65
CA ASP A 174 6.08 2.05 -11.09
C ASP A 174 6.92 1.03 -11.91
N PRO A 175 8.25 0.87 -11.68
CA PRO A 175 9.01 -0.17 -12.35
C PRO A 175 8.58 -1.60 -12.01
N LEU A 176 8.22 -1.88 -10.76
CA LEU A 176 7.76 -3.23 -10.38
C LEU A 176 6.41 -3.56 -11.02
N ALA A 177 5.50 -2.59 -11.12
CA ALA A 177 4.25 -2.72 -11.85
C ALA A 177 4.51 -3.00 -13.34
N HIS A 178 5.50 -2.32 -13.94
CA HIS A 178 5.92 -2.60 -15.31
C HIS A 178 6.47 -4.03 -15.46
N TRP A 179 7.32 -4.48 -14.55
CA TRP A 179 7.90 -5.82 -14.61
C TRP A 179 6.84 -6.92 -14.65
N VAL A 180 5.76 -6.76 -13.87
CA VAL A 180 4.76 -7.82 -13.63
C VAL A 180 3.55 -7.67 -14.54
N TRP A 181 3.10 -6.44 -14.80
CA TRP A 181 1.86 -6.15 -15.52
C TRP A 181 2.07 -5.38 -16.82
N GLY A 182 3.18 -4.64 -16.95
CA GLY A 182 3.48 -3.88 -18.15
C GLY A 182 3.71 -4.77 -19.37
N SER A 183 3.19 -4.36 -20.51
CA SER A 183 3.46 -5.04 -21.78
C SER A 183 4.94 -4.93 -22.11
N GLY A 184 5.63 -6.06 -22.13
CA GLY A 184 7.10 -6.12 -22.31
C GLY A 184 7.87 -6.31 -21.01
N GLY A 185 7.27 -6.15 -19.83
CA GLY A 185 7.93 -6.35 -18.55
C GLY A 185 8.57 -7.74 -18.41
N TRP A 186 9.75 -7.83 -17.81
CA TRP A 186 10.53 -9.07 -17.82
C TRP A 186 9.90 -10.20 -17.00
N LEU A 187 9.23 -9.92 -15.87
CA LEU A 187 8.52 -10.94 -15.09
C LEU A 187 7.24 -11.39 -15.80
N HIS A 188 6.55 -10.46 -16.46
CA HIS A 188 5.41 -10.77 -17.33
C HIS A 188 5.82 -11.72 -18.45
N ASN A 189 6.88 -11.38 -19.19
CA ASN A 189 7.39 -12.20 -20.30
C ASN A 189 7.92 -13.55 -19.83
N LEU A 190 8.43 -13.64 -18.59
CA LEU A 190 8.87 -14.90 -18.00
C LEU A 190 7.69 -15.81 -17.66
N GLY A 191 6.48 -15.28 -17.45
CA GLY A 191 5.27 -15.99 -17.11
C GLY A 191 4.99 -16.08 -15.61
N VAL A 192 5.47 -15.12 -14.82
CA VAL A 192 5.09 -14.97 -13.41
C VAL A 192 3.62 -14.57 -13.34
N LEU A 193 2.84 -15.26 -12.51
CA LEU A 193 1.42 -14.98 -12.31
C LEU A 193 1.22 -14.10 -11.08
N ASP A 194 0.60 -12.94 -11.28
CA ASP A 194 0.17 -12.04 -10.22
C ASP A 194 -1.09 -11.30 -10.66
N PHE A 195 -2.26 -11.82 -10.26
CA PHE A 195 -3.55 -11.36 -10.78
C PHE A 195 -3.86 -9.92 -10.35
N ALA A 196 -3.59 -9.59 -9.09
CA ALA A 196 -4.01 -8.31 -8.55
C ALA A 196 -2.98 -7.64 -7.61
N GLY A 197 -1.73 -8.14 -7.53
CA GLY A 197 -0.67 -7.42 -6.83
C GLY A 197 -0.06 -8.09 -5.60
N GLY A 198 0.01 -9.41 -5.59
CA GLY A 198 0.74 -10.14 -4.54
C GLY A 198 2.20 -9.73 -4.45
N THR A 199 2.87 -9.58 -5.60
CA THR A 199 4.26 -9.09 -5.69
C THR A 199 4.32 -7.57 -5.75
N VAL A 200 3.52 -6.95 -6.62
CA VAL A 200 3.57 -5.51 -6.92
C VAL A 200 3.13 -4.66 -5.73
N VAL A 201 2.06 -5.07 -5.03
CA VAL A 201 1.47 -4.31 -3.91
C VAL A 201 1.96 -4.84 -2.57
N HIS A 202 1.73 -6.15 -2.30
CA HIS A 202 1.86 -6.66 -0.93
C HIS A 202 3.30 -6.98 -0.56
N ILE A 203 4.03 -7.74 -1.37
CA ILE A 203 5.44 -8.03 -1.08
C ILE A 203 6.22 -6.73 -1.05
N SER A 204 6.06 -5.87 -2.04
CA SER A 204 6.83 -4.64 -2.15
C SER A 204 6.64 -3.71 -0.96
N SER A 205 5.38 -3.42 -0.59
CA SER A 205 5.06 -2.56 0.55
C SER A 205 5.42 -3.18 1.89
N GLY A 206 5.20 -4.49 2.07
CA GLY A 206 5.53 -5.20 3.29
C GLY A 206 7.05 -5.22 3.55
N VAL A 207 7.84 -5.51 2.52
CA VAL A 207 9.32 -5.46 2.60
C VAL A 207 9.80 -4.03 2.83
N ALA A 208 9.21 -3.04 2.15
CA ALA A 208 9.52 -1.63 2.40
C ALA A 208 9.21 -1.22 3.85
N GLY A 209 8.06 -1.68 4.39
CA GLY A 209 7.70 -1.48 5.80
C GLY A 209 8.74 -2.05 6.76
N LEU A 210 9.24 -3.27 6.50
CA LEU A 210 10.31 -3.88 7.29
C LEU A 210 11.60 -3.08 7.24
N VAL A 211 12.05 -2.67 6.05
CA VAL A 211 13.27 -1.85 5.89
C VAL A 211 13.12 -0.53 6.64
N CYS A 212 12.00 0.16 6.48
CA CYS A 212 11.73 1.40 7.21
C CYS A 212 11.70 1.18 8.74
N ALA A 213 11.06 0.10 9.20
CA ALA A 213 11.00 -0.23 10.63
C ALA A 213 12.39 -0.46 11.24
N ILE A 214 13.27 -1.17 10.52
CA ILE A 214 14.66 -1.41 10.95
C ILE A 214 15.46 -0.09 10.96
N MET A 215 15.34 0.72 9.92
CA MET A 215 16.13 1.94 9.77
C MET A 215 15.69 3.08 10.70
N LEU A 216 14.39 3.22 10.96
CA LEU A 216 13.86 4.15 11.94
C LEU A 216 14.20 3.73 13.38
N GLY A 217 14.37 2.43 13.63
CA GLY A 217 14.58 1.88 14.95
C GLY A 217 13.29 1.77 15.77
N LYS A 218 13.40 1.33 17.02
CA LYS A 218 12.26 1.05 17.90
C LYS A 218 11.58 2.32 18.41
N ARG A 219 10.26 2.23 18.61
CA ARG A 219 9.47 3.26 19.31
C ARG A 219 9.87 3.32 20.78
N LYS A 220 9.78 4.50 21.36
CA LYS A 220 9.95 4.70 22.80
C LYS A 220 8.92 3.89 23.58
N GLY A 221 9.40 3.20 24.62
CA GLY A 221 8.55 2.36 25.48
C GLY A 221 8.29 0.95 24.96
N LEU A 222 8.73 0.58 23.75
CA LEU A 222 8.53 -0.77 23.25
C LEU A 222 9.21 -1.81 24.15
N GLY A 223 8.45 -2.77 24.65
CA GLY A 223 8.91 -3.83 25.55
C GLY A 223 9.07 -3.42 27.03
N ARG A 224 8.78 -2.17 27.38
CA ARG A 224 8.83 -1.64 28.76
C ARG A 224 7.48 -1.15 29.25
N ASP A 225 6.56 -0.85 28.34
CA ASP A 225 5.31 -0.17 28.61
C ASP A 225 4.13 -1.05 28.20
N GLU A 226 3.22 -1.32 29.12
CA GLU A 226 1.95 -2.00 28.83
C GLU A 226 1.02 -1.15 27.96
N HIS A 227 1.37 0.11 27.69
CA HIS A 227 0.53 1.10 27.03
C HIS A 227 0.66 1.18 25.50
N ILE A 228 1.54 0.38 24.86
CA ILE A 228 1.56 0.27 23.38
C ILE A 228 0.51 -0.74 22.93
N ARG A 229 -0.76 -0.35 23.09
CA ARG A 229 -1.93 -1.15 22.66
C ARG A 229 -2.75 -0.36 21.64
N ALA A 230 -3.48 -1.08 20.80
CA ALA A 230 -4.52 -0.48 19.95
C ALA A 230 -5.49 0.32 20.83
N HIS A 231 -5.71 1.59 20.49
CA HIS A 231 -6.56 2.45 21.33
C HIS A 231 -8.05 2.30 21.00
N ASN A 232 -8.39 1.84 19.77
CA ASN A 232 -9.78 1.77 19.32
C ASN A 232 -10.03 0.57 18.41
N VAL A 233 -10.31 -0.60 19.00
CA VAL A 233 -10.59 -1.84 18.26
C VAL A 233 -11.85 -1.77 17.39
N PRO A 234 -12.97 -1.10 17.79
CA PRO A 234 -14.09 -0.84 16.88
C PRO A 234 -13.72 -0.08 15.60
N MET A 235 -12.80 0.91 15.67
CA MET A 235 -12.28 1.60 14.49
C MET A 235 -11.47 0.65 13.59
N VAL A 236 -10.69 -0.25 14.17
CA VAL A 236 -9.97 -1.31 13.43
C VAL A 236 -10.96 -2.22 12.68
N LEU A 237 -12.04 -2.63 13.32
CA LEU A 237 -13.09 -3.43 12.69
C LEU A 237 -13.74 -2.69 11.51
N LEU A 238 -14.07 -1.42 11.68
CA LEU A 238 -14.64 -0.59 10.61
C LEU A 238 -13.66 -0.49 9.42
N GLY A 239 -12.38 -0.23 9.70
CA GLY A 239 -11.33 -0.24 8.69
C GLY A 239 -11.21 -1.59 7.97
N THR A 240 -11.24 -2.69 8.71
CA THR A 240 -11.23 -4.05 8.14
C THR A 240 -12.43 -4.29 7.22
N ALA A 241 -13.62 -3.85 7.62
CA ALA A 241 -14.85 -4.01 6.83
C ALA A 241 -14.77 -3.23 5.50
N LEU A 242 -14.26 -1.99 5.53
CA LEU A 242 -14.03 -1.19 4.33
C LEU A 242 -12.95 -1.79 3.42
N LEU A 243 -11.88 -2.32 3.98
CA LEU A 243 -10.85 -3.04 3.24
C LEU A 243 -11.43 -4.29 2.57
N TRP A 244 -12.20 -5.11 3.28
CA TRP A 244 -12.81 -6.32 2.72
C TRP A 244 -13.79 -5.96 1.60
N PHE A 245 -14.65 -4.99 1.82
CA PHE A 245 -15.60 -4.50 0.83
C PHE A 245 -14.89 -3.98 -0.43
N GLY A 246 -13.88 -3.14 -0.28
CA GLY A 246 -13.11 -2.59 -1.40
C GLY A 246 -12.30 -3.65 -2.15
N TRP A 247 -11.92 -4.73 -1.46
CA TRP A 247 -11.13 -5.80 -2.07
C TRP A 247 -11.89 -6.62 -3.12
N PHE A 248 -13.20 -6.57 -3.12
CA PHE A 248 -13.98 -7.10 -4.22
C PHE A 248 -13.68 -6.37 -5.54
N GLY A 249 -13.57 -5.03 -5.49
CA GLY A 249 -13.09 -4.25 -6.64
C GLY A 249 -11.62 -4.49 -6.94
N PHE A 250 -10.79 -4.62 -5.90
CA PHE A 250 -9.35 -4.86 -6.04
C PHE A 250 -9.07 -6.15 -6.83
N ASN A 251 -9.62 -7.28 -6.41
CA ASN A 251 -9.37 -8.58 -7.03
C ASN A 251 -10.28 -8.84 -8.23
N ALA A 252 -11.60 -8.69 -8.11
CA ALA A 252 -12.50 -8.98 -9.22
C ALA A 252 -12.46 -7.90 -10.33
N GLY A 253 -12.12 -6.66 -9.98
CA GLY A 253 -11.82 -5.60 -10.96
C GLY A 253 -10.59 -5.91 -11.80
N SER A 254 -9.60 -6.62 -11.26
CA SER A 254 -8.38 -7.02 -11.98
C SER A 254 -8.62 -8.01 -13.13
N ALA A 255 -9.84 -8.55 -13.25
CA ALA A 255 -10.27 -9.24 -14.47
C ALA A 255 -10.44 -8.28 -15.67
N VAL A 256 -10.51 -6.98 -15.44
CA VAL A 256 -10.70 -5.90 -16.41
C VAL A 256 -11.97 -6.08 -17.28
N ASN A 257 -12.89 -6.91 -16.83
CA ASN A 257 -14.21 -7.15 -17.45
C ASN A 257 -15.22 -7.64 -16.40
N ALA A 258 -16.53 -7.57 -16.72
CA ALA A 258 -17.64 -8.03 -15.88
C ALA A 258 -18.01 -9.50 -16.11
N GLY A 259 -17.08 -10.33 -16.54
CA GLY A 259 -17.32 -11.72 -16.97
C GLY A 259 -17.20 -12.76 -15.84
N PRO A 260 -17.19 -14.06 -16.24
CA PRO A 260 -17.06 -15.17 -15.30
C PRO A 260 -15.80 -15.15 -14.45
N LEU A 261 -14.68 -14.60 -14.98
CA LEU A 261 -13.42 -14.48 -14.25
C LEU A 261 -13.54 -13.50 -13.07
N ALA A 262 -14.20 -12.34 -13.28
CA ALA A 262 -14.49 -11.39 -12.22
C ALA A 262 -15.37 -12.03 -11.12
N THR A 263 -16.41 -12.77 -11.52
CA THR A 263 -17.30 -13.50 -10.60
C THR A 263 -16.50 -14.53 -9.77
N SER A 264 -15.62 -15.30 -10.42
CA SER A 264 -14.76 -16.27 -9.73
C SER A 264 -13.82 -15.59 -8.75
N ALA A 265 -13.13 -14.52 -9.17
CA ALA A 265 -12.22 -13.74 -8.31
C ALA A 265 -12.95 -13.13 -7.11
N PHE A 266 -14.18 -12.65 -7.28
CA PHE A 266 -15.05 -12.16 -6.19
C PHE A 266 -15.32 -13.26 -5.16
N MET A 267 -15.75 -14.45 -5.61
CA MET A 267 -16.06 -15.59 -4.75
C MET A 267 -14.83 -16.06 -3.96
N VAL A 268 -13.70 -16.25 -4.63
CA VAL A 268 -12.49 -16.78 -3.96
C VAL A 268 -11.87 -15.76 -3.03
N THR A 269 -12.01 -14.46 -3.29
CA THR A 269 -11.61 -13.39 -2.38
C THR A 269 -12.35 -13.50 -1.06
N ASN A 270 -13.67 -13.61 -1.08
CA ASN A 270 -14.47 -13.78 0.13
C ASN A 270 -14.13 -15.08 0.87
N THR A 271 -13.99 -16.17 0.13
CA THR A 271 -13.72 -17.51 0.68
C THR A 271 -12.38 -17.58 1.41
N ALA A 272 -11.31 -17.07 0.80
CA ALA A 272 -10.00 -17.05 1.42
C ALA A 272 -9.93 -16.14 2.64
N THR A 273 -10.61 -15.00 2.58
CA THR A 273 -10.69 -14.04 3.70
C THR A 273 -11.35 -14.67 4.91
N ALA A 274 -12.51 -15.32 4.72
CA ALA A 274 -13.21 -16.02 5.79
C ALA A 274 -12.36 -17.17 6.37
N ALA A 275 -11.71 -17.96 5.51
CA ALA A 275 -10.84 -19.05 5.93
C ALA A 275 -9.63 -18.55 6.75
N ALA A 276 -9.02 -17.44 6.36
CA ALA A 276 -7.88 -16.85 7.06
C ALA A 276 -8.28 -16.25 8.42
N ALA A 277 -9.39 -15.54 8.49
CA ALA A 277 -9.93 -15.01 9.75
C ALA A 277 -10.18 -16.14 10.76
N MET A 278 -10.79 -17.22 10.32
CA MET A 278 -11.01 -18.41 11.15
C MET A 278 -9.71 -19.09 11.56
N ALA A 279 -8.76 -19.24 10.63
CA ALA A 279 -7.48 -19.86 10.91
C ALA A 279 -6.66 -19.06 11.94
N TRP A 280 -6.59 -17.72 11.78
CA TRP A 280 -5.94 -16.83 12.74
C TRP A 280 -6.56 -16.95 14.12
N MET A 281 -7.90 -16.78 14.22
CA MET A 281 -8.61 -16.89 15.49
C MET A 281 -8.39 -18.24 16.17
N PHE A 282 -8.39 -19.33 15.41
CA PHE A 282 -8.18 -20.68 15.93
C PHE A 282 -6.75 -20.86 16.49
N VAL A 283 -5.73 -20.42 15.75
CA VAL A 283 -4.33 -20.49 16.21
C VAL A 283 -4.12 -19.59 17.44
N GLU A 284 -4.68 -18.40 17.44
CA GLU A 284 -4.64 -17.49 18.60
C GLU A 284 -5.31 -18.13 19.82
N TRP A 285 -6.48 -18.72 19.64
CA TRP A 285 -7.22 -19.39 20.71
C TRP A 285 -6.43 -20.54 21.31
N LEU A 286 -5.85 -21.40 20.48
CA LEU A 286 -5.02 -22.51 20.96
C LEU A 286 -3.79 -22.03 21.74
N ARG A 287 -3.21 -20.89 21.38
CA ARG A 287 -1.97 -20.40 21.98
C ARG A 287 -2.16 -19.50 23.18
N THR A 288 -3.22 -18.69 23.19
CA THR A 288 -3.43 -17.66 24.20
C THR A 288 -4.65 -17.96 25.10
N GLY A 289 -5.43 -19.00 24.74
CA GLY A 289 -6.66 -19.37 25.43
C GLY A 289 -7.89 -18.55 25.08
N LYS A 290 -7.76 -17.51 24.24
CA LYS A 290 -8.87 -16.61 23.86
C LYS A 290 -8.69 -16.09 22.44
N PRO A 291 -9.74 -16.14 21.59
CA PRO A 291 -9.73 -15.40 20.34
C PRO A 291 -10.00 -13.92 20.61
N THR A 292 -9.46 -13.04 19.76
CA THR A 292 -9.69 -11.59 19.86
C THR A 292 -10.32 -11.02 18.60
N LEU A 293 -11.06 -9.91 18.73
CA LEU A 293 -11.57 -9.18 17.57
C LEU A 293 -10.42 -8.61 16.72
N MET A 294 -9.35 -8.16 17.36
CA MET A 294 -8.13 -7.70 16.67
C MET A 294 -7.53 -8.81 15.82
N GLY A 295 -7.41 -10.03 16.37
CA GLY A 295 -6.92 -11.21 15.65
C GLY A 295 -7.81 -11.59 14.49
N ALA A 296 -9.14 -11.53 14.65
CA ALA A 296 -10.08 -11.76 13.55
C ALA A 296 -9.90 -10.75 12.41
N CYS A 297 -9.76 -9.46 12.74
CA CYS A 297 -9.51 -8.39 11.77
C CYS A 297 -8.16 -8.59 11.04
N ALA A 298 -7.09 -8.86 11.78
CA ALA A 298 -5.78 -9.12 11.20
C ALA A 298 -5.80 -10.36 10.28
N GLY A 299 -6.44 -11.45 10.73
CA GLY A 299 -6.61 -12.66 9.93
C GLY A 299 -7.39 -12.42 8.64
N ALA A 300 -8.47 -11.62 8.69
CA ALA A 300 -9.22 -11.26 7.51
C ALA A 300 -8.34 -10.51 6.49
N VAL A 301 -7.62 -9.47 6.92
CA VAL A 301 -6.70 -8.72 6.04
C VAL A 301 -5.61 -9.64 5.46
N CYS A 302 -5.04 -10.54 6.26
CA CYS A 302 -4.05 -11.51 5.77
C CYS A 302 -4.61 -12.48 4.71
N GLY A 303 -5.89 -12.84 4.83
CA GLY A 303 -6.58 -13.64 3.82
C GLY A 303 -6.80 -12.90 2.49
N LEU A 304 -7.19 -11.63 2.58
CA LEU A 304 -7.29 -10.73 1.44
C LEU A 304 -5.95 -10.59 0.70
N VAL A 305 -4.89 -10.38 1.46
CA VAL A 305 -3.51 -10.31 0.93
C VAL A 305 -3.09 -11.62 0.26
N ALA A 306 -3.27 -12.75 0.94
CA ALA A 306 -2.80 -14.06 0.46
C ALA A 306 -3.52 -14.51 -0.82
N ILE A 307 -4.81 -14.19 -0.98
CA ILE A 307 -5.56 -14.58 -2.19
C ILE A 307 -5.28 -13.66 -3.38
N THR A 308 -4.80 -12.44 -3.15
CA THR A 308 -4.64 -11.41 -4.18
C THR A 308 -3.89 -11.89 -5.44
N PRO A 309 -2.69 -12.51 -5.36
CA PRO A 309 -1.99 -12.96 -6.56
C PRO A 309 -2.68 -14.15 -7.25
N ALA A 310 -3.47 -14.93 -6.52
CA ALA A 310 -4.09 -16.16 -6.97
C ALA A 310 -5.55 -15.98 -7.42
N SER A 311 -6.20 -14.86 -7.10
CA SER A 311 -7.66 -14.70 -7.18
C SER A 311 -8.25 -14.92 -8.56
N GLY A 312 -7.50 -14.69 -9.63
CA GLY A 312 -7.92 -15.00 -11.01
C GLY A 312 -7.48 -16.37 -11.51
N PHE A 313 -6.88 -17.21 -10.68
CA PHE A 313 -6.28 -18.48 -11.14
C PHE A 313 -6.70 -19.69 -10.33
N VAL A 314 -7.43 -19.54 -9.22
CA VAL A 314 -7.76 -20.65 -8.31
C VAL A 314 -9.26 -20.75 -8.07
N GLY A 315 -9.74 -21.98 -7.85
CA GLY A 315 -11.12 -22.23 -7.43
C GLY A 315 -11.31 -22.14 -5.90
N PRO A 316 -12.56 -22.30 -5.41
CA PRO A 316 -12.89 -22.12 -3.99
C PRO A 316 -12.10 -23.01 -3.02
N MET A 317 -11.78 -24.25 -3.40
CA MET A 317 -10.98 -25.15 -2.54
C MET A 317 -9.52 -24.68 -2.42
N GLY A 318 -8.93 -24.16 -3.52
CA GLY A 318 -7.61 -23.52 -3.49
C GLY A 318 -7.64 -22.25 -2.63
N ALA A 319 -8.72 -21.46 -2.73
CA ALA A 319 -8.89 -20.26 -1.91
C ALA A 319 -8.97 -20.58 -0.41
N ILE A 320 -9.64 -21.66 0.02
CA ILE A 320 -9.64 -22.11 1.41
C ILE A 320 -8.22 -22.43 1.88
N ALA A 321 -7.47 -23.22 1.08
CA ALA A 321 -6.11 -23.58 1.43
C ALA A 321 -5.16 -22.35 1.52
N ILE A 322 -5.29 -21.43 0.57
CA ILE A 322 -4.54 -20.16 0.55
C ILE A 322 -4.89 -19.30 1.76
N GLY A 323 -6.18 -19.17 2.08
CA GLY A 323 -6.65 -18.41 3.23
C GLY A 323 -6.17 -18.99 4.55
N VAL A 324 -6.31 -20.29 4.76
CA VAL A 324 -5.81 -20.97 5.97
C VAL A 324 -4.30 -20.74 6.13
N GLY A 325 -3.51 -20.93 5.06
CA GLY A 325 -2.07 -20.66 5.08
C GLY A 325 -1.77 -19.18 5.39
N GLY A 326 -2.50 -18.24 4.79
CA GLY A 326 -2.37 -16.81 5.06
C GLY A 326 -2.62 -16.48 6.53
N GLY A 327 -3.71 -16.96 7.12
CA GLY A 327 -4.01 -16.77 8.54
C GLY A 327 -2.93 -17.33 9.45
N VAL A 328 -2.45 -18.54 9.17
CA VAL A 328 -1.43 -19.21 10.00
C VAL A 328 -0.07 -18.52 9.88
N PHE A 329 0.45 -18.34 8.65
CA PHE A 329 1.81 -17.80 8.47
C PHE A 329 1.91 -16.35 8.94
N CYS A 330 0.90 -15.50 8.65
CA CYS A 330 0.89 -14.13 9.11
C CYS A 330 0.77 -14.03 10.64
N TYR A 331 -0.03 -14.91 11.28
CA TYR A 331 -0.07 -14.97 12.74
C TYR A 331 1.32 -15.23 13.33
N PHE A 332 2.04 -16.21 12.81
CA PHE A 332 3.38 -16.51 13.28
C PHE A 332 4.38 -15.39 12.99
N ALA A 333 4.24 -14.72 11.85
CA ALA A 333 5.08 -13.57 11.50
C ALA A 333 4.87 -12.39 12.47
N ALA A 334 3.63 -12.02 12.73
CA ALA A 334 3.28 -10.91 13.61
C ALA A 334 3.58 -11.21 15.10
N SER A 335 3.36 -12.45 15.56
CA SER A 335 3.47 -12.80 16.98
C SER A 335 4.82 -13.38 17.40
N ILE A 336 5.53 -14.12 16.52
CA ILE A 336 6.77 -14.81 16.87
C ILE A 336 7.96 -14.18 16.15
N LEU A 337 7.92 -14.08 14.81
CA LEU A 337 9.04 -13.61 14.01
C LEU A 337 9.47 -12.20 14.42
N LYS A 338 8.49 -11.28 14.53
CA LYS A 338 8.70 -9.91 14.98
C LYS A 338 9.40 -9.84 16.34
N ASN A 339 8.92 -10.61 17.31
CA ASN A 339 9.49 -10.64 18.66
C ASN A 339 10.88 -11.30 18.68
N ARG A 340 11.09 -12.38 17.90
CA ARG A 340 12.37 -13.10 17.83
C ARG A 340 13.50 -12.24 17.28
N PHE A 341 13.22 -11.47 16.22
CA PHE A 341 14.22 -10.61 15.59
C PHE A 341 14.22 -9.19 16.18
N GLY A 342 13.21 -8.83 16.95
CA GLY A 342 13.15 -7.59 17.71
C GLY A 342 13.04 -6.31 16.87
N TYR A 343 12.54 -6.39 15.64
CA TYR A 343 12.21 -5.21 14.84
C TYR A 343 10.85 -4.63 15.24
N ASP A 344 10.68 -3.32 15.11
CA ASP A 344 9.43 -2.62 15.46
C ASP A 344 8.60 -2.33 14.21
N ASP A 345 8.00 -3.36 13.65
CA ASP A 345 6.92 -3.22 12.67
C ASP A 345 5.63 -2.90 13.41
N ALA A 346 5.31 -1.60 13.49
CA ALA A 346 4.35 -1.04 14.43
C ALA A 346 2.94 -1.63 14.25
N LEU A 347 2.51 -1.84 13.02
CA LEU A 347 1.16 -2.26 12.64
C LEU A 347 1.15 -3.56 11.82
N ASP A 348 2.20 -4.36 11.95
CA ASP A 348 2.37 -5.66 11.31
C ASP A 348 2.29 -5.63 9.76
N ALA A 349 2.76 -4.53 9.16
CA ALA A 349 2.76 -4.38 7.69
C ALA A 349 3.60 -5.48 7.00
N PHE A 350 4.79 -5.78 7.51
CA PHE A 350 5.59 -6.87 6.98
C PHE A 350 4.97 -8.24 7.25
N GLY A 351 4.49 -8.46 8.48
CA GLY A 351 3.83 -9.72 8.87
C GLY A 351 2.61 -10.03 8.02
N GLY A 352 1.77 -9.03 7.76
CA GLY A 352 0.56 -9.16 6.94
C GLY A 352 0.84 -9.15 5.44
N HIS A 353 1.52 -8.12 4.95
CA HIS A 353 1.70 -7.92 3.50
C HIS A 353 2.95 -8.61 2.95
N GLY A 354 4.09 -8.51 3.61
CA GLY A 354 5.32 -9.16 3.15
C GLY A 354 5.23 -10.68 3.18
N ILE A 355 4.85 -11.25 4.32
CA ILE A 355 4.72 -12.71 4.48
C ILE A 355 3.45 -13.22 3.80
N GLY A 356 2.31 -12.54 3.98
CA GLY A 356 1.05 -12.93 3.32
C GLY A 356 1.13 -12.89 1.80
N GLY A 357 1.74 -11.83 1.23
CA GLY A 357 1.97 -11.72 -0.21
C GLY A 357 2.94 -12.78 -0.74
N THR A 358 4.01 -13.08 0.02
CA THR A 358 4.95 -14.16 -0.31
C THR A 358 4.26 -15.52 -0.33
N TRP A 359 3.48 -15.84 0.70
CA TRP A 359 2.68 -17.06 0.72
C TRP A 359 1.72 -17.11 -0.45
N GLY A 360 0.96 -16.03 -0.70
CA GLY A 360 -0.01 -15.97 -1.80
C GLY A 360 0.63 -16.18 -3.17
N ALA A 361 1.75 -15.52 -3.44
CA ALA A 361 2.48 -15.67 -4.70
C ALA A 361 3.00 -17.09 -4.91
N LEU A 362 3.58 -17.72 -3.88
CA LEU A 362 4.01 -19.12 -3.94
C LEU A 362 2.81 -20.06 -4.10
N ALA A 363 1.73 -19.83 -3.38
CA ALA A 363 0.50 -20.60 -3.45
C ALA A 363 -0.17 -20.50 -4.84
N THR A 364 -0.04 -19.36 -5.54
CA THR A 364 -0.44 -19.23 -6.95
C THR A 364 0.31 -20.26 -7.80
N GLY A 365 1.61 -20.40 -7.62
CA GLY A 365 2.42 -21.41 -8.31
C GLY A 365 2.05 -22.85 -7.98
N ILE A 366 1.39 -23.10 -6.85
CA ILE A 366 0.92 -24.41 -6.42
C ILE A 366 -0.47 -24.72 -6.96
N PHE A 367 -1.43 -23.78 -6.83
CA PHE A 367 -2.87 -24.01 -7.00
C PHE A 367 -3.47 -23.46 -8.30
N ALA A 368 -2.73 -22.71 -9.12
CA ALA A 368 -3.23 -22.11 -10.35
C ALA A 368 -3.74 -23.16 -11.35
N GLN A 369 -4.81 -22.81 -12.09
CA GLN A 369 -5.50 -23.68 -13.05
C GLN A 369 -5.85 -22.91 -14.33
N VAL A 370 -5.39 -23.40 -15.47
CA VAL A 370 -5.76 -22.90 -16.81
C VAL A 370 -7.27 -22.99 -17.05
N ALA A 371 -7.96 -23.98 -16.45
CA ALA A 371 -9.41 -24.15 -16.55
C ALA A 371 -10.19 -22.96 -15.95
N ILE A 372 -9.60 -22.18 -15.04
CA ILE A 372 -10.19 -20.98 -14.43
C ILE A 372 -9.84 -19.75 -15.25
N ASN A 373 -8.57 -19.64 -15.66
CA ASN A 373 -8.10 -18.53 -16.47
C ASN A 373 -7.11 -19.04 -17.52
N SER A 374 -7.56 -19.05 -18.75
CA SER A 374 -6.77 -19.49 -19.91
C SER A 374 -5.56 -18.56 -20.19
N GLY A 375 -5.58 -17.33 -19.69
CA GLY A 375 -4.44 -16.40 -19.76
C GLY A 375 -3.32 -16.70 -18.75
N GLY A 376 -3.52 -17.70 -17.87
CA GLY A 376 -2.52 -18.14 -16.90
C GLY A 376 -1.86 -19.47 -17.27
N ALA A 377 -1.39 -20.17 -16.26
CA ALA A 377 -0.76 -21.49 -16.38
C ALA A 377 -1.25 -22.43 -15.25
N ASN A 378 -1.13 -23.72 -15.45
CA ASN A 378 -1.32 -24.68 -14.37
C ASN A 378 -0.19 -24.56 -13.33
N GLY A 379 -0.52 -24.73 -12.08
CA GLY A 379 0.42 -24.81 -10.98
C GLY A 379 0.95 -26.24 -10.74
N LEU A 380 1.74 -26.38 -9.68
CA LEU A 380 2.39 -27.64 -9.27
C LEU A 380 1.37 -28.80 -9.14
N LEU A 381 0.25 -28.58 -8.46
CA LEU A 381 -0.77 -29.62 -8.25
C LEU A 381 -1.48 -30.04 -9.54
N TYR A 382 -1.37 -29.25 -10.60
CA TYR A 382 -1.97 -29.52 -11.93
C TYR A 382 -0.90 -29.86 -12.97
N GLY A 383 0.26 -30.40 -12.50
CA GLY A 383 1.28 -31.01 -13.35
C GLY A 383 2.33 -30.03 -13.92
N ASN A 384 2.40 -28.77 -13.46
CA ASN A 384 3.39 -27.80 -13.92
C ASN A 384 4.28 -27.27 -12.77
N PRO A 385 5.33 -27.99 -12.37
CA PRO A 385 6.25 -27.53 -11.34
C PRO A 385 7.04 -26.27 -11.74
N ARG A 386 7.19 -26.00 -13.05
CA ARG A 386 7.86 -24.79 -13.55
C ARG A 386 7.16 -23.53 -13.05
N GLN A 387 5.82 -23.53 -12.93
CA GLN A 387 5.09 -22.36 -12.47
C GLN A 387 5.47 -21.97 -11.03
N LEU A 388 5.68 -22.94 -10.15
CA LEU A 388 6.15 -22.65 -8.79
C LEU A 388 7.55 -22.02 -8.81
N LEU A 389 8.46 -22.50 -9.67
CA LEU A 389 9.78 -21.90 -9.82
C LEU A 389 9.69 -20.45 -10.33
N LEU A 390 8.80 -20.15 -11.29
CA LEU A 390 8.59 -18.79 -11.78
C LEU A 390 8.08 -17.88 -10.67
N GLN A 391 7.16 -18.35 -9.82
CA GLN A 391 6.69 -17.60 -8.67
C GLN A 391 7.81 -17.32 -7.65
N VAL A 392 8.69 -18.28 -7.40
CA VAL A 392 9.89 -18.09 -6.54
C VAL A 392 10.78 -16.97 -7.10
N ILE A 393 10.99 -16.94 -8.42
CA ILE A 393 11.78 -15.88 -9.09
C ILE A 393 11.08 -14.52 -8.92
N GLY A 394 9.76 -14.43 -9.16
CA GLY A 394 8.99 -13.20 -8.97
C GLY A 394 9.02 -12.69 -7.53
N VAL A 395 8.86 -13.59 -6.55
CA VAL A 395 8.98 -13.27 -5.13
C VAL A 395 10.37 -12.74 -4.80
N ALA A 396 11.43 -13.44 -5.22
CA ALA A 396 12.81 -13.04 -4.96
C ALA A 396 13.14 -11.66 -5.58
N ALA A 397 12.67 -11.42 -6.80
CA ALA A 397 12.83 -10.14 -7.48
C ALA A 397 12.13 -9.00 -6.74
N ALA A 398 10.87 -9.19 -6.34
CA ALA A 398 10.11 -8.20 -5.60
C ALA A 398 10.74 -7.90 -4.23
N TRP A 399 11.21 -8.91 -3.50
CA TRP A 399 11.92 -8.75 -2.23
C TRP A 399 13.21 -7.95 -2.40
N ALA A 400 14.07 -8.37 -3.32
CA ALA A 400 15.38 -7.75 -3.52
C ALA A 400 15.25 -6.30 -3.99
N PHE A 401 14.37 -6.06 -4.98
CA PHE A 401 14.19 -4.72 -5.54
C PHE A 401 13.54 -3.76 -4.54
N SER A 402 12.48 -4.19 -3.86
CA SER A 402 11.83 -3.36 -2.85
C SER A 402 12.77 -3.06 -1.67
N ALA A 403 13.50 -4.05 -1.18
CA ALA A 403 14.44 -3.86 -0.07
C ALA A 403 15.56 -2.87 -0.45
N ALA A 404 16.21 -3.08 -1.60
CA ALA A 404 17.29 -2.22 -2.06
C ALA A 404 16.81 -0.80 -2.37
N GLY A 405 15.72 -0.65 -3.13
CA GLY A 405 15.13 0.63 -3.47
C GLY A 405 14.69 1.42 -2.23
N THR A 406 14.00 0.76 -1.30
CA THR A 406 13.58 1.37 -0.05
C THR A 406 14.77 1.84 0.79
N PHE A 407 15.81 1.01 0.90
CA PHE A 407 17.02 1.36 1.65
C PHE A 407 17.67 2.63 1.07
N VAL A 408 17.86 2.69 -0.24
CA VAL A 408 18.50 3.84 -0.92
C VAL A 408 17.65 5.09 -0.75
N ILE A 409 16.34 4.99 -0.99
CA ILE A 409 15.41 6.11 -0.88
C ILE A 409 15.36 6.61 0.58
N TYR A 410 15.26 5.71 1.55
CA TYR A 410 15.27 6.08 2.97
C TYR A 410 16.55 6.84 3.33
N LYS A 411 17.74 6.35 2.94
CA LYS A 411 19.02 7.03 3.19
C LYS A 411 19.06 8.41 2.57
N PHE A 412 18.58 8.56 1.36
CA PHE A 412 18.49 9.85 0.68
C PHE A 412 17.56 10.81 1.41
N VAL A 413 16.35 10.37 1.77
CA VAL A 413 15.37 11.20 2.50
C VAL A 413 15.90 11.59 3.88
N ASP A 414 16.54 10.65 4.58
CA ASP A 414 17.14 10.90 5.89
C ASP A 414 18.26 11.95 5.82
N TRP A 415 19.09 11.87 4.78
CA TRP A 415 20.14 12.86 4.53
C TRP A 415 19.57 14.27 4.20
N VAL A 416 18.45 14.34 3.43
CA VAL A 416 17.89 15.64 2.99
C VAL A 416 17.06 16.31 4.09
N VAL A 417 16.21 15.57 4.80
CA VAL A 417 15.21 16.15 5.73
C VAL A 417 15.23 15.53 7.12
N GLY A 418 15.97 14.43 7.32
CA GLY A 418 15.93 13.63 8.53
C GLY A 418 14.59 12.89 8.67
N CYS A 419 14.62 11.57 8.77
CA CYS A 419 13.40 10.76 8.78
C CYS A 419 12.72 10.72 10.14
N ARG A 420 13.49 10.47 11.22
CA ARG A 420 12.93 10.25 12.55
C ARG A 420 12.57 11.56 13.24
N VAL A 421 11.46 11.58 13.96
CA VAL A 421 11.08 12.65 14.89
C VAL A 421 12.02 12.69 16.09
N THR A 422 12.05 13.81 16.83
CA THR A 422 12.83 13.90 18.08
C THR A 422 12.20 13.06 19.18
N GLN A 423 12.94 12.83 20.25
CA GLN A 423 12.42 12.09 21.38
C GLN A 423 11.25 12.82 22.05
N GLU A 424 11.34 14.14 22.14
CA GLU A 424 10.32 15.01 22.74
C GLU A 424 9.03 14.95 21.91
N GLU A 425 9.11 15.02 20.56
CA GLU A 425 7.96 14.91 19.67
C GLU A 425 7.29 13.52 19.80
N GLU A 426 8.08 12.44 19.92
CA GLU A 426 7.55 11.08 20.10
C GLU A 426 6.86 10.89 21.47
N GLU A 427 7.41 11.49 22.53
CA GLU A 427 6.83 11.45 23.88
C GLU A 427 5.57 12.30 23.99
N GLN A 428 5.54 13.48 23.38
CA GLN A 428 4.38 14.36 23.32
C GLN A 428 3.23 13.71 22.54
N GLY A 429 3.54 13.02 21.43
CA GLY A 429 2.61 12.49 20.45
C GLY A 429 2.60 13.33 19.19
N LEU A 430 2.58 12.64 18.04
CA LEU A 430 2.80 13.28 16.74
C LEU A 430 1.63 14.15 16.30
N ASP A 431 0.40 13.89 16.78
CA ASP A 431 -0.78 14.69 16.46
C ASP A 431 -0.59 16.13 16.94
N ALA A 432 -0.21 16.29 18.20
CA ALA A 432 0.08 17.60 18.78
C ALA A 432 1.40 18.20 18.25
N ALA A 433 2.47 17.38 18.16
CA ALA A 433 3.80 17.88 17.84
C ALA A 433 3.98 18.31 16.38
N LEU A 434 3.34 17.59 15.44
CA LEU A 434 3.49 17.83 14.00
C LEU A 434 2.33 18.62 13.38
N HIS A 435 1.11 18.50 13.93
CA HIS A 435 -0.10 19.03 13.30
C HIS A 435 -0.86 20.00 14.20
N GLY A 436 -0.58 20.03 15.51
CA GLY A 436 -1.32 20.87 16.45
C GLY A 436 -2.77 20.40 16.64
N GLU A 437 -3.07 19.15 16.31
CA GLU A 437 -4.40 18.55 16.38
C GLU A 437 -4.49 17.46 17.43
N PHE A 438 -5.71 17.13 17.85
CA PHE A 438 -5.99 16.08 18.85
C PHE A 438 -7.19 15.27 18.41
N ALA A 439 -7.03 13.96 18.29
CA ALA A 439 -8.14 13.06 17.94
C ALA A 439 -9.24 13.03 19.01
N TYR A 440 -8.86 13.20 20.27
CA TYR A 440 -9.76 13.12 21.44
C TYR A 440 -9.57 14.33 22.36
N PRO A 441 -10.49 15.31 22.32
CA PRO A 441 -10.36 16.58 23.05
C PRO A 441 -10.23 16.42 24.58
N GLU A 442 -10.83 15.40 25.18
CA GLU A 442 -10.76 15.12 26.61
C GLU A 442 -9.34 14.72 27.09
N GLN A 443 -8.46 14.34 26.18
CA GLN A 443 -7.06 14.03 26.50
C GLN A 443 -6.17 15.28 26.56
N VAL A 444 -6.71 16.43 26.20
CA VAL A 444 -5.95 17.68 26.13
C VAL A 444 -5.97 18.37 27.49
N THR A 445 -4.83 18.48 28.15
CA THR A 445 -4.69 19.31 29.33
C THR A 445 -4.83 20.79 28.99
N LEU A 446 -5.20 21.64 29.98
CA LEU A 446 -5.37 23.07 29.77
C LEU A 446 -4.12 23.73 29.16
N ASP A 447 -2.92 23.33 29.62
CA ASP A 447 -1.64 23.81 29.10
C ASP A 447 -1.41 23.43 27.63
N GLN A 448 -1.81 22.22 27.22
CA GLN A 448 -1.75 21.80 25.83
C GLN A 448 -2.72 22.60 24.96
N LYS A 449 -3.93 22.89 25.44
CA LYS A 449 -4.88 23.75 24.77
C LYS A 449 -4.35 25.17 24.61
N VAL A 450 -3.76 25.74 25.64
CA VAL A 450 -3.15 27.08 25.59
C VAL A 450 -1.98 27.12 24.60
N ARG A 451 -1.07 26.16 24.64
CA ARG A 451 0.05 26.07 23.67
C ARG A 451 -0.41 25.89 22.23
N SER A 452 -1.48 25.12 21.97
CA SER A 452 -2.01 24.91 20.61
C SER A 452 -2.70 26.16 20.05
N LEU A 453 -3.33 26.98 20.89
CA LEU A 453 -4.07 28.18 20.49
C LEU A 453 -3.18 29.41 20.29
N PHE A 454 -2.10 29.53 21.04
CA PHE A 454 -1.29 30.76 21.08
C PHE A 454 0.15 30.63 20.54
N GLY A 455 0.51 29.50 19.94
CA GLY A 455 1.81 29.22 19.31
C GLY A 455 2.98 29.96 19.95
N HIS A 456 3.85 29.27 20.70
CA HIS A 456 5.04 29.83 21.33
C HIS A 456 4.85 31.19 22.04
N VAL A 457 4.13 31.19 23.13
CA VAL A 457 4.33 32.27 24.11
C VAL A 457 5.78 32.07 24.63
N ALA A 458 6.64 33.02 24.31
CA ALA A 458 8.02 33.03 24.76
C ALA A 458 8.09 32.72 26.26
N GLU A 459 8.94 31.78 26.65
CA GLU A 459 9.23 31.56 28.07
C GLU A 459 9.55 32.89 28.74
N PRO A 460 8.93 33.22 29.90
CA PRO A 460 9.33 34.40 30.64
C PRO A 460 10.82 34.26 30.97
N ALA A 461 11.60 35.23 30.52
CA ALA A 461 13.03 35.29 30.77
C ALA A 461 13.28 35.03 32.25
N SER A 462 14.06 34.00 32.59
CA SER A 462 14.46 33.73 33.96
C SER A 462 15.08 34.99 34.59
N PRO A 463 14.71 35.41 35.81
CA PRO A 463 15.26 36.59 36.41
C PRO A 463 16.78 36.42 36.53
N ARG A 464 17.54 37.35 35.93
CA ARG A 464 18.99 37.45 36.10
C ARG A 464 19.25 37.57 37.58
N ARG A 465 19.90 36.58 38.16
CA ARG A 465 20.50 36.72 39.48
C ARG A 465 21.56 37.85 39.41
N THR A 466 21.18 39.01 39.87
CA THR A 466 22.14 40.07 40.18
C THR A 466 22.99 39.59 41.36
N GLY A 467 24.24 39.25 41.05
CA GLY A 467 25.21 39.00 42.08
C GLY A 467 25.46 40.28 42.88
N ALA A 468 25.10 40.25 44.15
CA ALA A 468 25.63 41.21 45.11
C ALA A 468 26.92 40.64 45.67
N GLN A 469 28.03 41.29 45.31
CA GLN A 469 29.27 41.18 46.09
C GLN A 469 29.11 42.03 47.35
N ALA A 470 29.33 41.49 48.48
CA ALA A 470 29.91 42.08 49.66
C ALA A 470 30.45 40.98 50.57
#